data_b892b376641cf279568f30e4aa486811
#
_entry.id   b892b376641cf279568f30e4aa486811
#
_cell.length_a   1.000
_cell.length_b   1.000
_cell.length_c   1.000
_cell.angle_alpha   90.00
_cell.angle_beta   90.00
_cell.angle_gamma   90.00
#
_symmetry.space_group_name_H-M   'P 1'
#
loop_
_entity.id
_entity.type
_entity.pdbx_description
1 polymer ?
#
loop_
_entity_poly.entity_id
_entity_poly.type
_entity_poly.pdbx_seq_one_letter_code
_entity_poly.pdbx_strand_id
1 'polypeptide(L)'
;MQDASRDEGRQFALPLVILVDRGTPPARTDALEGAAQAVLRFLSDPRVTEPAGEWAAAAQAWEDARIRKVVRRARGAAWTRASALPGITVEHGTARIRVYPPVPVDEWPADLARLQVSGTDFDDPLPPAEPAPGTPVLWMNPELPMTAGKAMAQAGHGAQLAWWELSPRTRSEWLDRDLDLAVRTAGKEQWAKLLASGLPVVTDGGFTEVAPGSATVVADHPALRAPLGTSR
;
A
#
# COMPACT_ATOMS: atom_id res chain seq x y z
N MET A 1 11.86 -20.40 0.33
CA MET A 1 12.16 -20.74 -1.10
C MET A 1 11.16 -19.93 -1.92
N GLN A 2 11.58 -18.76 -2.45
CA GLN A 2 10.71 -17.91 -3.28
C GLN A 2 10.37 -18.70 -4.53
N ASP A 3 9.08 -18.78 -4.80
CA ASP A 3 8.55 -19.57 -5.91
C ASP A 3 9.00 -18.96 -7.26
N ALA A 4 9.99 -19.55 -7.90
CA ALA A 4 10.54 -19.11 -9.19
C ALA A 4 9.47 -19.11 -10.30
N SER A 5 8.39 -19.89 -10.14
CA SER A 5 7.29 -19.98 -11.11
C SER A 5 6.53 -18.65 -11.27
N ARG A 6 6.52 -17.80 -10.25
CA ARG A 6 5.89 -16.47 -10.31
C ARG A 6 6.64 -15.45 -11.17
N ASP A 7 7.88 -15.74 -11.56
CA ASP A 7 8.69 -14.87 -12.43
C ASP A 7 8.57 -15.25 -13.93
N GLU A 8 8.11 -16.45 -14.23
CA GLU A 8 8.06 -16.97 -15.62
C GLU A 8 6.85 -16.49 -16.43
N GLY A 9 5.83 -15.91 -15.74
CA GLY A 9 4.61 -15.39 -16.36
C GLY A 9 4.66 -13.90 -16.70
N ARG A 10 3.63 -13.43 -17.41
CA ARG A 10 3.43 -12.01 -17.67
C ARG A 10 3.30 -11.28 -16.32
N GLN A 11 4.12 -10.26 -16.12
CA GLN A 11 4.16 -9.49 -14.88
C GLN A 11 3.16 -8.35 -14.91
N PHE A 12 2.51 -8.10 -13.76
CA PHE A 12 1.51 -7.04 -13.58
C PHE A 12 1.94 -6.07 -12.48
N ALA A 13 1.45 -4.85 -12.56
CA ALA A 13 1.60 -3.85 -11.52
C ALA A 13 0.26 -3.21 -11.21
N LEU A 14 0.01 -2.93 -9.92
CA LEU A 14 -1.09 -2.09 -9.44
C LEU A 14 -0.62 -0.64 -9.48
N PRO A 15 -1.14 0.20 -10.41
CA PRO A 15 -0.76 1.59 -10.46
C PRO A 15 -1.42 2.40 -9.35
N LEU A 16 -0.64 3.25 -8.68
CA LEU A 16 -1.13 4.32 -7.82
C LEU A 16 -0.62 5.66 -8.36
N VAL A 17 -1.48 6.65 -8.39
CA VAL A 17 -1.09 8.01 -8.76
C VAL A 17 -1.42 8.95 -7.62
N ILE A 18 -0.43 9.71 -7.15
CA ILE A 18 -0.62 10.76 -6.16
C ILE A 18 -0.66 12.13 -6.82
N LEU A 19 -1.64 12.95 -6.43
CA LEU A 19 -1.68 14.37 -6.80
C LEU A 19 -0.61 15.13 -6.03
N VAL A 20 0.25 15.86 -6.74
CA VAL A 20 1.30 16.70 -6.15
C VAL A 20 1.20 18.10 -6.72
N ASP A 21 0.59 18.99 -5.99
CA ASP A 21 0.54 20.41 -6.34
C ASP A 21 1.78 21.16 -5.84
N ARG A 22 2.27 22.12 -6.64
CA ARG A 22 3.52 22.83 -6.36
C ARG A 22 3.50 23.66 -5.07
N GLY A 23 2.35 24.21 -4.71
CA GLY A 23 2.19 25.11 -3.56
C GLY A 23 1.84 24.40 -2.26
N THR A 24 1.26 23.20 -2.36
CA THR A 24 0.76 22.43 -1.20
C THR A 24 1.04 20.93 -1.44
N PRO A 25 2.31 20.49 -1.28
CA PRO A 25 2.60 19.07 -1.37
C PRO A 25 1.88 18.33 -0.24
N PRO A 26 1.49 17.07 -0.45
CA PRO A 26 0.91 16.27 0.62
C PRO A 26 1.91 16.01 1.74
N ALA A 27 1.44 15.92 2.98
CA ALA A 27 2.24 15.41 4.07
C ALA A 27 2.63 13.94 3.81
N ARG A 28 3.86 13.57 4.20
CA ARG A 28 4.38 12.22 3.97
C ARG A 28 3.49 11.16 4.58
N THR A 29 3.12 11.32 5.84
CA THR A 29 2.27 10.35 6.55
C THR A 29 0.91 10.21 5.86
N ASP A 30 0.26 11.31 5.50
CA ASP A 30 -1.02 11.28 4.77
C ASP A 30 -0.91 10.54 3.44
N ALA A 31 0.21 10.72 2.72
CA ALA A 31 0.46 10.02 1.46
C ALA A 31 0.62 8.51 1.65
N LEU A 32 1.30 8.07 2.72
CA LEU A 32 1.49 6.65 3.02
C LEU A 32 0.18 6.00 3.46
N GLU A 33 -0.55 6.62 4.35
CA GLU A 33 -1.85 6.15 4.85
C GLU A 33 -2.89 6.10 3.74
N GLY A 34 -2.99 7.15 2.93
CA GLY A 34 -3.89 7.19 1.78
C GLY A 34 -3.55 6.15 0.71
N ALA A 35 -2.26 5.84 0.48
CA ALA A 35 -1.86 4.79 -0.45
C ALA A 35 -2.25 3.39 0.07
N ALA A 36 -2.07 3.14 1.37
CA ALA A 36 -2.49 1.90 2.00
C ALA A 36 -4.02 1.72 1.92
N GLN A 37 -4.79 2.78 2.25
CA GLN A 37 -6.25 2.77 2.08
C GLN A 37 -6.68 2.57 0.63
N ALA A 38 -6.00 3.19 -0.34
CA ALA A 38 -6.32 3.01 -1.75
C ALA A 38 -6.17 1.55 -2.19
N VAL A 39 -5.13 0.85 -1.71
CA VAL A 39 -4.97 -0.59 -1.95
C VAL A 39 -6.10 -1.39 -1.31
N LEU A 40 -6.48 -1.11 -0.07
CA LEU A 40 -7.59 -1.79 0.60
C LEU A 40 -8.93 -1.54 -0.09
N ARG A 41 -9.20 -0.30 -0.53
CA ARG A 41 -10.38 0.03 -1.34
C ARG A 41 -10.42 -0.74 -2.64
N PHE A 42 -9.28 -0.91 -3.30
CA PHE A 42 -9.20 -1.74 -4.50
C PHE A 42 -9.52 -3.20 -4.20
N LEU A 43 -8.91 -3.79 -3.17
CA LEU A 43 -9.09 -5.19 -2.80
C LEU A 43 -10.51 -5.53 -2.32
N SER A 44 -11.26 -4.54 -1.83
CA SER A 44 -12.62 -4.70 -1.32
C SER A 44 -13.70 -4.26 -2.32
N ASP A 45 -13.33 -3.73 -3.48
CA ASP A 45 -14.27 -3.22 -4.47
C ASP A 45 -15.06 -4.37 -5.13
N PRO A 46 -16.38 -4.28 -5.31
CA PRO A 46 -17.19 -5.30 -6.00
C PRO A 46 -16.66 -5.65 -7.39
N ARG A 47 -16.08 -4.69 -8.13
CA ARG A 47 -15.45 -4.93 -9.44
C ARG A 47 -14.24 -5.88 -9.37
N VAL A 48 -13.66 -6.06 -8.18
CA VAL A 48 -12.55 -6.99 -7.91
C VAL A 48 -13.05 -8.28 -7.29
N THR A 49 -13.99 -8.19 -6.32
CA THR A 49 -14.37 -9.32 -5.46
C THR A 49 -15.48 -10.20 -6.05
N GLU A 50 -16.31 -9.65 -6.93
CA GLU A 50 -17.36 -10.41 -7.60
C GLU A 50 -16.77 -11.27 -8.73
N PRO A 51 -17.25 -12.53 -8.93
CA PRO A 51 -16.71 -13.44 -9.96
C PRO A 51 -16.75 -12.88 -11.39
N ALA A 52 -17.74 -12.03 -11.71
CA ALA A 52 -17.88 -11.35 -12.99
C ALA A 52 -17.48 -9.86 -12.92
N GLY A 53 -16.76 -9.46 -11.89
CA GLY A 53 -16.32 -8.08 -11.69
C GLY A 53 -15.39 -7.61 -12.81
N GLU A 54 -15.57 -6.39 -13.26
CA GLU A 54 -14.81 -5.79 -14.38
C GLU A 54 -13.29 -5.92 -14.20
N TRP A 55 -12.81 -5.88 -12.95
CA TRP A 55 -11.39 -5.89 -12.60
C TRP A 55 -10.92 -7.23 -12.02
N ALA A 56 -11.81 -8.19 -11.82
CA ALA A 56 -11.51 -9.46 -11.15
C ALA A 56 -10.40 -10.24 -11.84
N ALA A 57 -10.45 -10.38 -13.16
CA ALA A 57 -9.43 -11.11 -13.92
C ALA A 57 -8.04 -10.44 -13.85
N ALA A 58 -7.98 -9.10 -13.92
CA ALA A 58 -6.72 -8.36 -13.81
C ALA A 58 -6.16 -8.42 -12.39
N ALA A 59 -7.03 -8.36 -11.38
CA ALA A 59 -6.65 -8.51 -9.97
C ALA A 59 -6.07 -9.90 -9.70
N GLN A 60 -6.73 -10.96 -10.17
CA GLN A 60 -6.25 -12.33 -10.03
C GLN A 60 -4.89 -12.52 -10.69
N ALA A 61 -4.71 -12.07 -11.93
CA ALA A 61 -3.44 -12.19 -12.65
C ALA A 61 -2.29 -11.44 -11.93
N TRP A 62 -2.60 -10.31 -11.27
CA TRP A 62 -1.64 -9.57 -10.47
C TRP A 62 -1.31 -10.26 -9.14
N GLU A 63 -2.30 -10.86 -8.47
CA GLU A 63 -2.11 -11.61 -7.23
C GLU A 63 -1.33 -12.91 -7.45
N ASP A 64 -1.57 -13.60 -8.57
CA ASP A 64 -0.85 -14.81 -8.96
C ASP A 64 0.62 -14.53 -9.30
N ALA A 65 0.92 -13.29 -9.72
CA ALA A 65 2.29 -12.84 -9.99
C ALA A 65 2.97 -12.31 -8.70
N ARG A 66 3.53 -11.12 -8.74
CA ARG A 66 4.37 -10.53 -7.67
C ARG A 66 3.70 -9.39 -6.90
N ILE A 67 2.41 -9.18 -7.05
CA ILE A 67 1.64 -8.09 -6.41
C ILE A 67 2.33 -6.71 -6.47
N ARG A 68 3.10 -6.44 -7.54
CA ARG A 68 3.85 -5.17 -7.68
C ARG A 68 2.93 -3.96 -7.56
N LYS A 69 3.42 -2.94 -6.89
CA LYS A 69 2.79 -1.62 -6.82
C LYS A 69 3.74 -0.58 -7.36
N VAL A 70 3.23 0.32 -8.19
CA VAL A 70 4.02 1.40 -8.76
C VAL A 70 3.33 2.72 -8.48
N VAL A 71 3.99 3.58 -7.71
CA VAL A 71 3.51 4.92 -7.40
C VAL A 71 4.07 5.92 -8.40
N ARG A 72 3.18 6.71 -8.99
CA ARG A 72 3.53 7.81 -9.89
C ARG A 72 2.93 9.10 -9.37
N ARG A 73 3.50 10.24 -9.76
CA ARG A 73 2.95 11.55 -9.41
C ARG A 73 2.34 12.25 -10.61
N ALA A 74 1.25 12.97 -10.37
CA ALA A 74 0.60 13.80 -11.36
C ALA A 74 0.24 15.16 -10.77
N ARG A 75 0.06 16.16 -11.65
CA ARG A 75 -0.43 17.51 -11.30
C ARG A 75 -1.23 18.12 -12.44
N GLY A 76 -2.11 19.06 -12.11
CA GLY A 76 -2.87 19.82 -13.11
C GLY A 76 -3.50 18.93 -14.19
N ALA A 77 -3.32 19.27 -15.45
CA ALA A 77 -3.89 18.53 -16.57
C ALA A 77 -3.48 17.04 -16.63
N ALA A 78 -2.30 16.67 -16.14
CA ALA A 78 -1.89 15.28 -16.09
C ALA A 78 -2.72 14.48 -15.06
N TRP A 79 -3.03 15.08 -13.90
CA TRP A 79 -3.95 14.50 -12.93
C TRP A 79 -5.36 14.36 -13.52
N THR A 80 -5.87 15.41 -14.19
CA THR A 80 -7.20 15.37 -14.82
C THR A 80 -7.30 14.21 -15.82
N ARG A 81 -6.30 14.02 -16.70
CA ARG A 81 -6.32 12.90 -17.65
C ARG A 81 -6.22 11.55 -16.96
N ALA A 82 -5.31 11.40 -16.00
CA ALA A 82 -5.20 10.17 -15.23
C ALA A 82 -6.51 9.84 -14.50
N SER A 83 -7.17 10.84 -13.90
CA SER A 83 -8.43 10.66 -13.18
C SER A 83 -9.63 10.30 -14.07
N ALA A 84 -9.53 10.51 -15.37
CA ALA A 84 -10.55 10.08 -16.33
C ALA A 84 -10.51 8.57 -16.63
N LEU A 85 -9.41 7.90 -16.32
CA LEU A 85 -9.31 6.44 -16.47
C LEU A 85 -10.08 5.73 -15.35
N PRO A 86 -10.58 4.49 -15.57
CA PRO A 86 -11.20 3.68 -14.52
C PRO A 86 -10.28 3.51 -13.31
N GLY A 87 -10.80 3.73 -12.11
CA GLY A 87 -10.02 3.65 -10.87
C GLY A 87 -10.79 4.21 -9.67
N ILE A 88 -10.18 4.14 -8.49
CA ILE A 88 -10.74 4.61 -7.21
C ILE A 88 -9.86 5.74 -6.68
N THR A 89 -10.47 6.88 -6.35
CA THR A 89 -9.77 7.99 -5.69
C THR A 89 -10.03 7.95 -4.19
N VAL A 90 -8.96 8.06 -3.42
CA VAL A 90 -8.97 8.18 -1.96
C VAL A 90 -8.41 9.55 -1.60
N GLU A 91 -9.09 10.23 -0.71
CA GLU A 91 -8.62 11.46 -0.05
C GLU A 91 -8.32 11.13 1.40
N HIS A 92 -7.10 11.41 1.85
CA HIS A 92 -6.65 11.17 3.22
C HIS A 92 -5.80 12.35 3.69
N GLY A 93 -6.28 13.07 4.68
CA GLY A 93 -5.62 14.29 5.15
C GLY A 93 -5.33 15.25 3.99
N THR A 94 -4.06 15.55 3.76
CA THR A 94 -3.61 16.42 2.66
C THR A 94 -3.36 15.66 1.34
N ALA A 95 -3.43 14.33 1.36
CA ALA A 95 -3.12 13.50 0.20
C ALA A 95 -4.36 13.12 -0.61
N ARG A 96 -4.20 13.09 -1.94
CA ARG A 96 -5.20 12.55 -2.87
C ARG A 96 -4.52 11.54 -3.76
N ILE A 97 -4.94 10.28 -3.64
CA ILE A 97 -4.36 9.14 -4.35
C ILE A 97 -5.44 8.45 -5.18
N ARG A 98 -5.07 8.03 -6.40
CA ARG A 98 -5.93 7.20 -7.22
C ARG A 98 -5.24 5.87 -7.50
N VAL A 99 -5.93 4.77 -7.21
CA VAL A 99 -5.54 3.41 -7.56
C VAL A 99 -6.31 2.96 -8.80
N TYR A 100 -5.66 2.18 -9.63
CA TYR A 100 -6.20 1.66 -10.90
C TYR A 100 -6.21 0.14 -10.89
N PRO A 101 -7.04 -0.51 -11.73
CA PRO A 101 -6.91 -1.95 -11.94
C PRO A 101 -5.49 -2.30 -12.41
N PRO A 102 -4.97 -3.47 -12.03
CA PRO A 102 -3.64 -3.90 -12.42
C PRO A 102 -3.47 -3.93 -13.93
N VAL A 103 -2.29 -3.53 -14.38
CA VAL A 103 -1.91 -3.55 -15.80
C VAL A 103 -0.64 -4.36 -15.99
N PRO A 104 -0.45 -5.00 -17.16
CA PRO A 104 0.83 -5.58 -17.50
C PRO A 104 1.95 -4.53 -17.43
N VAL A 105 3.14 -4.93 -16.97
CA VAL A 105 4.26 -3.98 -16.80
C VAL A 105 4.78 -3.41 -18.11
N ASP A 106 4.50 -4.09 -19.21
CA ASP A 106 4.87 -3.74 -20.60
C ASP A 106 3.75 -3.01 -21.36
N GLU A 107 2.55 -2.85 -20.77
CA GLU A 107 1.37 -2.32 -21.46
C GLU A 107 0.57 -1.33 -20.58
N TRP A 108 1.16 -0.19 -20.32
CA TRP A 108 0.53 0.85 -19.50
C TRP A 108 -0.37 1.75 -20.34
N PRO A 109 -1.55 2.17 -19.83
CA PRO A 109 -2.30 3.28 -20.42
C PRO A 109 -1.41 4.50 -20.62
N ALA A 110 -1.48 5.15 -21.79
CA ALA A 110 -0.57 6.22 -22.17
C ALA A 110 -0.53 7.39 -21.17
N ASP A 111 -1.68 7.72 -20.55
CA ASP A 111 -1.77 8.79 -19.56
C ASP A 111 -1.14 8.42 -18.21
N LEU A 112 -1.02 7.13 -17.90
CA LEU A 112 -0.26 6.66 -16.73
C LEU A 112 1.22 6.48 -17.07
N ALA A 113 1.56 5.93 -18.24
CA ALA A 113 2.94 5.67 -18.66
C ALA A 113 3.82 6.93 -18.66
N ARG A 114 3.23 8.09 -19.00
CA ARG A 114 3.92 9.39 -19.05
C ARG A 114 4.18 10.03 -17.69
N LEU A 115 3.57 9.53 -16.62
CA LEU A 115 3.72 10.08 -15.28
C LEU A 115 5.07 9.70 -14.69
N GLN A 116 5.62 10.59 -13.85
CA GLN A 116 6.92 10.36 -13.23
C GLN A 116 6.81 9.49 -11.99
N VAL A 117 7.75 8.57 -11.80
CA VAL A 117 7.93 7.76 -10.60
C VAL A 117 8.75 8.51 -9.55
N SER A 118 9.71 9.37 -9.99
CA SER A 118 10.58 10.16 -9.12
C SER A 118 9.94 11.48 -8.67
N GLY A 119 10.55 12.14 -7.68
CA GLY A 119 10.13 13.45 -7.16
C GLY A 119 8.89 13.35 -6.27
N THR A 120 8.86 12.31 -5.47
CA THR A 120 7.89 12.09 -4.39
C THR A 120 8.57 12.28 -3.02
N ASP A 121 9.44 13.30 -2.93
CA ASP A 121 10.12 13.64 -1.68
C ASP A 121 9.19 14.54 -0.87
N PHE A 122 8.40 13.92 0.01
CA PHE A 122 7.47 14.58 0.90
C PHE A 122 7.96 14.44 2.33
N ASP A 123 7.77 15.50 3.10
CA ASP A 123 8.00 15.52 4.54
C ASP A 123 6.71 15.84 5.29
N ASP A 124 6.66 15.50 6.55
CA ASP A 124 5.58 15.90 7.42
C ASP A 124 5.90 17.28 8.02
N PRO A 125 5.00 18.27 7.93
CA PRO A 125 5.22 19.60 8.51
C PRO A 125 5.27 19.54 10.04
N LEU A 126 4.65 18.54 10.64
CA LEU A 126 4.63 18.25 12.09
C LEU A 126 4.72 16.72 12.26
N PRO A 127 5.27 16.25 13.39
CA PRO A 127 5.21 14.82 13.72
C PRO A 127 3.76 14.31 13.68
N PRO A 128 3.51 13.15 13.08
CA PRO A 128 2.16 12.59 13.03
C PRO A 128 1.66 12.27 14.43
N ALA A 129 0.35 12.45 14.65
CA ALA A 129 -0.29 12.14 15.94
C ALA A 129 -0.17 10.64 16.25
N GLU A 130 -0.14 10.30 17.54
CA GLU A 130 -0.19 8.91 17.98
C GLU A 130 -1.49 8.24 17.50
N PRO A 131 -1.43 7.00 17.00
CA PRO A 131 -2.62 6.28 16.60
C PRO A 131 -3.57 6.05 17.76
N ALA A 132 -4.87 6.19 17.52
CA ALA A 132 -5.87 5.84 18.53
C ALA A 132 -5.77 4.36 18.93
N PRO A 133 -6.11 4.00 20.18
CA PRO A 133 -6.13 2.60 20.60
C PRO A 133 -7.02 1.74 19.68
N GLY A 134 -6.48 0.62 19.21
CA GLY A 134 -7.19 -0.30 18.32
C GLY A 134 -7.13 0.06 16.84
N THR A 135 -6.48 1.16 16.45
CA THR A 135 -6.18 1.45 15.05
C THR A 135 -5.10 0.49 14.53
N PRO A 136 -5.31 -0.14 13.36
CA PRO A 136 -4.25 -0.90 12.69
C PRO A 136 -3.05 0.01 12.37
N VAL A 137 -1.83 -0.47 12.62
CA VAL A 137 -0.61 0.30 12.36
C VAL A 137 0.31 -0.45 11.41
N LEU A 138 0.73 0.22 10.36
CA LEU A 138 1.78 -0.26 9.46
C LEU A 138 3.12 0.33 9.92
N TRP A 139 3.93 -0.49 10.53
CA TRP A 139 5.22 -0.08 11.09
C TRP A 139 6.31 -0.16 10.05
N MET A 140 6.85 0.99 9.67
CA MET A 140 7.96 1.11 8.73
C MET A 140 9.30 0.81 9.42
N ASN A 141 10.20 0.16 8.66
CA ASN A 141 11.56 -0.10 9.13
C ASN A 141 12.34 1.22 9.35
N PRO A 142 12.86 1.48 10.56
CA PRO A 142 13.58 2.72 10.86
C PRO A 142 14.97 2.82 10.21
N GLU A 143 15.51 1.71 9.71
CA GLU A 143 16.88 1.64 9.17
C GLU A 143 16.92 1.68 7.64
N LEU A 144 15.76 1.73 6.97
CA LEU A 144 15.66 1.77 5.52
C LEU A 144 15.13 3.13 5.05
N PRO A 145 16.00 4.04 4.64
CA PRO A 145 15.56 5.27 3.98
C PRO A 145 14.89 4.91 2.63
N MET A 146 13.64 5.33 2.47
CA MET A 146 12.87 5.13 1.25
C MET A 146 12.27 6.46 0.81
N THR A 147 12.28 6.73 -0.51
CA THR A 147 11.47 7.82 -1.05
C THR A 147 10.00 7.64 -0.67
N ALA A 148 9.21 8.72 -0.62
CA ALA A 148 7.80 8.60 -0.26
C ALA A 148 7.06 7.68 -1.23
N GLY A 149 7.36 7.71 -2.53
CA GLY A 149 6.74 6.81 -3.51
C GLY A 149 7.02 5.33 -3.22
N LYS A 150 8.26 4.97 -2.85
CA LYS A 150 8.61 3.61 -2.43
C LYS A 150 7.91 3.25 -1.12
N ALA A 151 7.93 4.13 -0.13
CA ALA A 151 7.27 3.92 1.16
C ALA A 151 5.75 3.75 1.02
N MET A 152 5.08 4.51 0.14
CA MET A 152 3.67 4.34 -0.22
C MET A 152 3.38 2.94 -0.78
N ALA A 153 4.22 2.46 -1.71
CA ALA A 153 4.09 1.11 -2.26
C ALA A 153 4.25 0.05 -1.16
N GLN A 154 5.21 0.22 -0.25
CA GLN A 154 5.46 -0.69 0.87
C GLN A 154 4.32 -0.65 1.91
N ALA A 155 3.78 0.52 2.24
CA ALA A 155 2.57 0.64 3.07
C ALA A 155 1.38 -0.09 2.44
N GLY A 156 1.18 0.08 1.13
CA GLY A 156 0.18 -0.68 0.37
C GLY A 156 0.39 -2.19 0.41
N HIS A 157 1.64 -2.68 0.41
CA HIS A 157 1.95 -4.10 0.62
C HIS A 157 1.59 -4.56 2.03
N GLY A 158 1.96 -3.78 3.05
CA GLY A 158 1.61 -4.08 4.45
C GLY A 158 0.10 -4.20 4.65
N ALA A 159 -0.66 -3.24 4.13
CA ALA A 159 -2.11 -3.26 4.18
C ALA A 159 -2.71 -4.50 3.48
N GLN A 160 -2.20 -4.87 2.31
CA GLN A 160 -2.63 -6.07 1.58
C GLN A 160 -2.33 -7.35 2.36
N LEU A 161 -1.14 -7.49 2.95
CA LEU A 161 -0.80 -8.67 3.75
C LEU A 161 -1.71 -8.79 4.97
N ALA A 162 -1.95 -7.69 5.71
CA ALA A 162 -2.93 -7.70 6.80
C ALA A 162 -4.32 -8.14 6.29
N TRP A 163 -4.80 -7.55 5.20
CA TRP A 163 -6.08 -7.89 4.60
C TRP A 163 -6.20 -9.38 4.29
N TRP A 164 -5.19 -10.00 3.73
CA TRP A 164 -5.21 -11.41 3.38
C TRP A 164 -5.29 -12.35 4.60
N GLU A 165 -4.63 -11.99 5.71
CA GLU A 165 -4.64 -12.78 6.95
C GLU A 165 -5.94 -12.63 7.76
N LEU A 166 -6.73 -11.57 7.50
CA LEU A 166 -7.96 -11.32 8.25
C LEU A 166 -9.13 -12.20 7.79
N SER A 167 -9.99 -12.59 8.75
CA SER A 167 -11.24 -13.26 8.45
C SER A 167 -12.19 -12.35 7.64
N PRO A 168 -13.14 -12.93 6.86
CA PRO A 168 -14.14 -12.13 6.15
C PRO A 168 -14.92 -11.19 7.07
N ARG A 169 -15.25 -11.62 8.29
CA ARG A 169 -15.92 -10.80 9.30
C ARG A 169 -15.07 -9.60 9.71
N THR A 170 -13.80 -9.82 10.02
CA THR A 170 -12.90 -8.74 10.45
C THR A 170 -12.64 -7.75 9.32
N ARG A 171 -12.58 -8.23 8.06
CA ARG A 171 -12.50 -7.35 6.88
C ARG A 171 -13.74 -6.46 6.76
N SER A 172 -14.94 -7.01 6.99
CA SER A 172 -16.19 -6.24 7.00
C SER A 172 -16.19 -5.19 8.12
N GLU A 173 -15.79 -5.58 9.33
CA GLU A 173 -15.66 -4.65 10.47
C GLU A 173 -14.65 -3.53 10.18
N TRP A 174 -13.58 -3.80 9.42
CA TRP A 174 -12.62 -2.78 9.01
C TRP A 174 -13.18 -1.86 7.92
N LEU A 175 -13.96 -2.41 6.98
CA LEU A 175 -14.70 -1.62 5.98
C LEU A 175 -15.70 -0.66 6.64
N ASP A 176 -16.44 -1.10 7.65
CA ASP A 176 -17.39 -0.29 8.41
C ASP A 176 -16.72 0.89 9.14
N ARG A 177 -15.43 0.78 9.43
CA ARG A 177 -14.57 1.84 9.98
C ARG A 177 -13.80 2.62 8.92
N ASP A 178 -14.28 2.61 7.68
CA ASP A 178 -13.66 3.32 6.56
C ASP A 178 -12.21 2.90 6.25
N LEU A 179 -11.83 1.66 6.62
CA LEU A 179 -10.47 1.14 6.46
C LEU A 179 -9.41 2.00 7.17
N ASP A 180 -9.77 2.54 8.34
CA ASP A 180 -8.87 3.34 9.17
C ASP A 180 -7.56 2.61 9.47
N LEU A 181 -6.45 3.30 9.34
CA LEU A 181 -5.12 2.79 9.65
C LEU A 181 -4.14 3.94 9.89
N ALA A 182 -3.03 3.61 10.51
CA ALA A 182 -1.91 4.53 10.66
C ALA A 182 -0.63 3.93 10.06
N VAL A 183 0.24 4.80 9.55
CA VAL A 183 1.60 4.42 9.13
C VAL A 183 2.60 5.17 10.01
N ARG A 184 3.48 4.43 10.68
CA ARG A 184 4.49 5.01 11.60
C ARG A 184 5.84 4.34 11.40
N THR A 185 6.91 5.09 11.62
CA THR A 185 8.25 4.53 11.65
C THR A 185 8.50 3.96 13.06
N ALA A 186 8.88 2.70 13.14
CA ALA A 186 9.19 2.05 14.42
C ALA A 186 10.48 2.59 15.04
N GLY A 187 10.60 2.53 16.37
CA GLY A 187 11.90 2.62 17.01
C GLY A 187 12.70 1.31 16.81
N LYS A 188 14.04 1.35 16.92
CA LYS A 188 14.88 0.17 16.68
C LYS A 188 14.52 -1.04 17.55
N GLU A 189 14.32 -0.84 18.83
CA GLU A 189 13.92 -1.93 19.75
C GLU A 189 12.52 -2.44 19.46
N GLN A 190 11.59 -1.53 19.12
CA GLN A 190 10.24 -1.87 18.72
C GLN A 190 10.25 -2.68 17.42
N TRP A 191 11.07 -2.29 16.45
CA TRP A 191 11.21 -3.00 15.18
C TRP A 191 11.65 -4.46 15.39
N ALA A 192 12.65 -4.70 16.24
CA ALA A 192 13.09 -6.04 16.55
C ALA A 192 11.99 -6.90 17.18
N LYS A 193 11.17 -6.31 18.07
CA LYS A 193 10.03 -7.01 18.69
C LYS A 193 8.93 -7.29 17.66
N LEU A 194 8.66 -6.36 16.75
CA LEU A 194 7.68 -6.52 15.68
C LEU A 194 8.06 -7.65 14.73
N LEU A 195 9.32 -7.76 14.33
CA LEU A 195 9.81 -8.86 13.49
C LEU A 195 9.66 -10.24 14.16
N ALA A 196 9.75 -10.30 15.48
CA ALA A 196 9.60 -11.52 16.25
C ALA A 196 8.13 -11.84 16.65
N SER A 197 7.18 -10.97 16.32
CA SER A 197 5.79 -11.06 16.80
C SER A 197 4.92 -12.08 16.06
N GLY A 198 5.35 -12.56 14.89
CA GLY A 198 4.53 -13.39 14.00
C GLY A 198 3.52 -12.60 13.15
N LEU A 199 3.49 -11.27 13.23
CA LEU A 199 2.68 -10.41 12.37
C LEU A 199 3.17 -10.45 10.92
N PRO A 200 2.31 -10.15 9.93
CA PRO A 200 2.72 -10.12 8.52
C PRO A 200 3.84 -9.12 8.27
N VAL A 201 4.90 -9.57 7.59
CA VAL A 201 6.08 -8.77 7.25
C VAL A 201 6.21 -8.64 5.75
N VAL A 202 6.33 -7.42 5.27
CA VAL A 202 6.65 -7.14 3.86
C VAL A 202 8.15 -7.31 3.64
N THR A 203 8.50 -8.26 2.78
CA THR A 203 9.88 -8.47 2.33
C THR A 203 10.04 -7.95 0.90
N ASP A 204 10.94 -6.99 0.69
CA ASP A 204 11.16 -6.39 -0.64
C ASP A 204 11.91 -7.32 -1.57
N GLY A 205 11.47 -7.38 -2.82
CA GLY A 205 12.11 -8.20 -3.87
C GLY A 205 13.41 -7.62 -4.44
N GLY A 206 13.80 -6.40 -4.03
CA GLY A 206 15.06 -5.78 -4.47
C GLY A 206 15.02 -5.15 -5.86
N PHE A 207 13.85 -4.72 -6.34
CA PHE A 207 13.73 -4.16 -7.68
C PHE A 207 14.16 -2.68 -7.79
N THR A 208 14.35 -1.95 -6.68
CA THR A 208 14.60 -0.51 -6.71
C THR A 208 15.61 -0.05 -5.64
N GLU A 209 15.12 0.62 -4.58
CA GLU A 209 15.94 1.36 -3.61
C GLU A 209 16.46 0.50 -2.44
N VAL A 210 15.90 -0.67 -2.26
CA VAL A 210 16.12 -1.50 -1.07
C VAL A 210 16.71 -2.85 -1.48
N ALA A 211 17.66 -3.37 -0.69
CA ALA A 211 18.28 -4.67 -0.98
C ALA A 211 17.25 -5.81 -0.96
N PRO A 212 17.41 -6.83 -1.85
CA PRO A 212 16.54 -8.00 -1.85
C PRO A 212 16.46 -8.66 -0.48
N GLY A 213 15.26 -9.05 -0.06
CA GLY A 213 15.04 -9.72 1.21
C GLY A 213 14.94 -8.80 2.43
N SER A 214 15.04 -7.48 2.24
CA SER A 214 14.86 -6.52 3.35
C SER A 214 13.42 -6.50 3.85
N ALA A 215 13.21 -6.62 5.15
CA ALA A 215 11.93 -6.38 5.80
C ALA A 215 11.65 -4.87 5.82
N THR A 216 10.56 -4.43 5.22
CA THR A 216 10.25 -3.00 5.03
C THR A 216 9.09 -2.51 5.88
N VAL A 217 8.08 -3.34 6.09
CA VAL A 217 6.87 -3.02 6.87
C VAL A 217 6.44 -4.23 7.68
N VAL A 218 6.01 -4.00 8.91
CA VAL A 218 5.24 -4.98 9.70
C VAL A 218 3.81 -4.48 9.82
N ALA A 219 2.85 -5.32 9.44
CA ALA A 219 1.43 -4.98 9.46
C ALA A 219 0.79 -5.40 10.78
N ASP A 220 0.61 -4.45 11.69
CA ASP A 220 0.10 -4.67 13.04
C ASP A 220 -1.38 -4.35 13.11
N HIS A 221 -2.22 -5.29 12.67
CA HIS A 221 -3.66 -5.20 12.86
C HIS A 221 -4.04 -5.86 14.20
N PRO A 222 -4.87 -5.23 15.05
CA PRO A 222 -5.21 -5.75 16.39
C PRO A 222 -5.72 -7.20 16.38
N ALA A 223 -6.50 -7.57 15.36
CA ALA A 223 -7.05 -8.93 15.22
C ALA A 223 -6.00 -10.00 14.83
N LEU A 224 -4.80 -9.59 14.42
CA LEU A 224 -3.70 -10.50 14.07
C LEU A 224 -2.73 -10.72 15.24
N ARG A 225 -2.86 -9.95 16.30
CA ARG A 225 -2.08 -10.18 17.51
C ARG A 225 -2.52 -11.48 18.17
N ALA A 226 -1.58 -12.34 18.53
CA ALA A 226 -1.90 -13.51 19.33
C ALA A 226 -2.70 -13.07 20.58
N PRO A 227 -3.77 -13.78 20.98
CA PRO A 227 -4.45 -13.46 22.23
C PRO A 227 -3.39 -13.49 23.34
N LEU A 228 -3.32 -12.39 24.11
CA LEU A 228 -2.49 -12.36 25.33
C LEU A 228 -2.85 -13.60 26.12
N GLY A 229 -1.94 -14.57 26.18
CA GLY A 229 -2.18 -15.84 26.84
C GLY A 229 -2.69 -15.54 28.25
N THR A 230 -3.93 -15.95 28.53
CA THR A 230 -4.38 -16.12 29.89
C THR A 230 -3.49 -17.18 30.50
N SER A 231 -2.45 -16.74 31.20
CA SER A 231 -1.66 -17.61 32.08
C SER A 231 -2.66 -18.28 33.02
N ARG A 232 -2.82 -19.59 32.87
CA ARG A 232 -3.49 -20.43 33.87
C ARG A 232 -2.54 -20.65 35.03
#